data_fcd148bbbdc70df986ef613b1cb0f359
#
_entry.id   fcd148bbbdc70df986ef613b1cb0f359
#
_cell.length_a   1.000
_cell.length_b   1.000
_cell.length_c   1.000
_cell.angle_alpha   90.00
_cell.angle_beta   90.00
_cell.angle_gamma   90.00
#
_symmetry.space_group_name_H-M   'P 1'
#
loop_
_entity.id
_entity.type
_entity.pdbx_description
1 polymer ?
#
loop_
_entity_poly.entity_id
_entity_poly.type
_entity_poly.pdbx_seq_one_letter_code
_entity_poly.pdbx_strand_id
1 'polypeptide(L)'
;MKKYIILAMVALLMSSCAEQITRLAQYPKMYEEKPLSIAVMPPINQTNFVEAKDYFYTTLYAPLCEKGYYVYSPMMTMEMFQAESAYDAEQFIEADLSPFRNVLGADAAMFTIIKSWKRSKIGGSLTAGVEYILRSTKTGETLYHREGLISVDTSVHSGAGGLFGALVDIAATAINTAATDKVVAGRKCTLFVLSDMPEGKYGTKFDKDQTLPAGKSYIKATVK
;
A
#
# COMPACT_ATOMS: atom_id res chain seq x y z
N MET A 1 15.81 33.52 -40.51
CA MET A 1 14.56 32.99 -39.97
C MET A 1 14.65 31.50 -39.62
N LYS A 2 15.09 30.61 -40.52
CA LYS A 2 15.21 29.14 -40.22
C LYS A 2 16.09 28.79 -39.00
N LYS A 3 17.20 29.51 -38.77
CA LYS A 3 18.14 29.27 -37.65
C LYS A 3 17.50 29.57 -36.29
N TYR A 4 16.65 30.57 -36.20
CA TYR A 4 15.95 30.92 -34.95
C TYR A 4 14.82 29.94 -34.61
N ILE A 5 14.20 29.34 -35.63
CA ILE A 5 13.15 28.31 -35.44
C ILE A 5 13.79 27.03 -34.88
N ILE A 6 14.96 26.64 -35.36
CA ILE A 6 15.70 25.48 -34.86
C ILE A 6 16.15 25.71 -33.40
N LEU A 7 16.64 26.92 -33.10
CA LEU A 7 17.05 27.27 -31.73
C LEU A 7 15.86 27.27 -30.76
N ALA A 8 14.71 27.79 -31.19
CA ALA A 8 13.47 27.74 -30.39
C ALA A 8 12.96 26.31 -30.20
N MET A 9 13.07 25.44 -31.21
CA MET A 9 12.67 24.03 -31.10
C MET A 9 13.61 23.24 -30.17
N VAL A 10 14.90 23.51 -30.14
CA VAL A 10 15.87 22.92 -29.22
C VAL A 10 15.62 23.40 -27.76
N ALA A 11 15.28 24.68 -27.58
CA ALA A 11 14.96 25.22 -26.25
C ALA A 11 13.67 24.62 -25.67
N LEU A 12 12.68 24.31 -26.51
CA LEU A 12 11.44 23.60 -26.09
C LEU A 12 11.68 22.14 -25.70
N LEU A 13 12.71 21.48 -26.22
CA LEU A 13 13.06 20.11 -25.88
C LEU A 13 13.78 19.99 -24.52
N MET A 14 14.34 21.09 -24.01
CA MET A 14 15.07 21.11 -22.75
C MET A 14 14.17 21.33 -21.51
N SER A 15 12.88 21.65 -21.68
CA SER A 15 11.97 21.98 -20.58
C SER A 15 11.15 20.81 -20.04
N SER A 16 11.41 19.56 -20.46
CA SER A 16 10.61 18.38 -20.09
C SER A 16 11.26 17.47 -19.05
N CYS A 17 12.20 17.95 -18.23
CA CYS A 17 12.55 17.25 -17.01
C CYS A 17 11.57 17.63 -15.90
N ALA A 18 10.42 16.97 -15.82
CA ALA A 18 9.64 16.98 -14.60
C ALA A 18 10.51 16.34 -13.49
N GLU A 19 11.00 17.16 -12.57
CA GLU A 19 11.81 16.71 -11.45
C GLU A 19 11.00 15.68 -10.67
N GLN A 20 11.44 14.42 -10.68
CA GLN A 20 10.77 13.35 -9.96
C GLN A 20 11.00 13.56 -8.47
N ILE A 21 9.90 13.72 -7.71
CA ILE A 21 9.96 13.86 -6.26
C ILE A 21 10.61 12.59 -5.68
N THR A 22 11.61 12.74 -4.83
CA THR A 22 12.27 11.62 -4.15
C THR A 22 11.44 11.10 -2.98
N ARG A 23 11.70 9.87 -2.55
CA ARG A 23 11.03 9.30 -1.36
C ARG A 23 11.29 10.12 -0.11
N LEU A 24 12.51 10.64 0.08
CA LEU A 24 12.83 11.51 1.20
C LEU A 24 11.99 12.79 1.21
N ALA A 25 11.81 13.40 0.03
CA ALA A 25 10.99 14.60 -0.09
C ALA A 25 9.49 14.35 0.10
N GLN A 26 9.01 13.18 -0.33
CA GLN A 26 7.60 12.80 -0.22
C GLN A 26 7.22 12.30 1.18
N TYR A 27 8.12 11.56 1.84
CA TYR A 27 7.87 10.88 3.12
C TYR A 27 8.96 11.24 4.17
N PRO A 28 9.23 12.53 4.45
CA PRO A 28 10.33 12.94 5.32
C PRO A 28 10.21 12.34 6.72
N LYS A 29 9.00 12.24 7.26
CA LYS A 29 8.73 11.67 8.59
C LYS A 29 9.06 10.18 8.71
N MET A 30 8.95 9.42 7.63
CA MET A 30 9.39 8.02 7.60
C MET A 30 10.90 7.90 7.88
N TYR A 31 11.70 8.79 7.27
CA TYR A 31 13.16 8.80 7.44
C TYR A 31 13.62 9.44 8.75
N GLU A 32 12.82 10.35 9.31
CA GLU A 32 13.07 10.97 10.61
C GLU A 32 12.80 9.99 11.76
N GLU A 33 11.61 9.37 11.78
CA GLU A 33 11.18 8.50 12.87
C GLU A 33 11.65 7.06 12.73
N LYS A 34 11.87 6.59 11.50
CA LYS A 34 12.34 5.22 11.18
C LYS A 34 11.58 4.13 11.95
N PRO A 35 10.26 4.04 11.80
CA PRO A 35 9.46 3.08 12.56
C PRO A 35 9.96 1.66 12.30
N LEU A 36 10.15 0.88 13.37
CA LEU A 36 10.56 -0.50 13.30
C LEU A 36 9.36 -1.43 13.17
N SER A 37 8.33 -1.15 13.98
CA SER A 37 7.18 -2.02 14.17
C SER A 37 5.88 -1.37 13.75
N ILE A 38 5.01 -2.16 13.10
CA ILE A 38 3.72 -1.72 12.58
C ILE A 38 2.60 -2.60 13.13
N ALA A 39 1.62 -1.98 13.79
CA ALA A 39 0.34 -2.59 14.09
C ALA A 39 -0.61 -2.37 12.90
N VAL A 40 -1.13 -3.45 12.32
CA VAL A 40 -2.12 -3.38 11.24
C VAL A 40 -3.51 -3.26 11.85
N MET A 41 -4.16 -2.14 11.57
CA MET A 41 -5.53 -1.89 12.05
C MET A 41 -6.56 -2.63 11.20
N PRO A 42 -7.69 -3.06 11.78
CA PRO A 42 -8.80 -3.60 11.01
C PRO A 42 -9.20 -2.63 9.88
N PRO A 43 -9.38 -3.10 8.63
CA PRO A 43 -9.71 -2.20 7.53
C PRO A 43 -11.08 -1.54 7.70
N ILE A 44 -11.15 -0.27 7.34
CA ILE A 44 -12.37 0.52 7.27
C ILE A 44 -13.02 0.27 5.91
N ASN A 45 -14.20 -0.35 5.91
CA ASN A 45 -14.86 -0.72 4.67
C ASN A 45 -16.02 0.23 4.35
N GLN A 46 -15.80 1.13 3.40
CA GLN A 46 -16.80 2.08 2.90
C GLN A 46 -17.63 1.50 1.74
N THR A 47 -17.54 0.20 1.49
CA THR A 47 -18.26 -0.46 0.38
C THR A 47 -19.40 -1.34 0.91
N ASN A 48 -20.31 -1.70 0.01
CA ASN A 48 -21.37 -2.67 0.32
C ASN A 48 -20.88 -4.14 0.27
N PHE A 49 -19.60 -4.36 -0.02
CA PHE A 49 -19.02 -5.69 -0.11
C PHE A 49 -18.31 -6.02 1.20
N VAL A 50 -19.01 -6.69 2.11
CA VAL A 50 -18.55 -6.95 3.48
C VAL A 50 -17.22 -7.69 3.52
N GLU A 51 -17.05 -8.70 2.69
CA GLU A 51 -15.86 -9.56 2.64
C GLU A 51 -14.57 -8.82 2.21
N ALA A 52 -14.68 -7.60 1.63
CA ALA A 52 -13.52 -6.83 1.26
C ALA A 52 -12.61 -6.53 2.45
N LYS A 53 -13.18 -6.35 3.64
CA LYS A 53 -12.45 -6.12 4.90
C LYS A 53 -11.45 -7.26 5.15
N ASP A 54 -11.89 -8.50 5.05
CA ASP A 54 -11.07 -9.67 5.33
C ASP A 54 -9.96 -9.85 4.28
N TYR A 55 -10.26 -9.60 3.01
CA TYR A 55 -9.26 -9.72 1.94
C TYR A 55 -8.13 -8.71 2.11
N PHE A 56 -8.42 -7.47 2.46
CA PHE A 56 -7.37 -6.47 2.68
C PHE A 56 -6.63 -6.68 4.00
N TYR A 57 -7.32 -7.10 5.05
CA TYR A 57 -6.69 -7.33 6.33
C TYR A 57 -5.65 -8.46 6.27
N THR A 58 -6.00 -9.57 5.65
CA THR A 58 -5.11 -10.73 5.53
C THR A 58 -3.97 -10.52 4.54
N THR A 59 -4.15 -9.67 3.53
CA THR A 59 -3.14 -9.48 2.47
C THR A 59 -2.11 -8.39 2.77
N LEU A 60 -2.27 -7.61 3.83
CA LEU A 60 -1.38 -6.50 4.14
C LEU A 60 -0.11 -6.93 4.89
N TYR A 61 -0.19 -7.98 5.69
CA TYR A 61 0.90 -8.46 6.53
C TYR A 61 2.19 -8.75 5.75
N ALA A 62 2.10 -9.64 4.76
CA ALA A 62 3.27 -10.10 4.00
C ALA A 62 3.98 -8.95 3.25
N PRO A 63 3.29 -8.06 2.51
CA PRO A 63 3.93 -6.93 1.85
C PRO A 63 4.69 -5.99 2.79
N LEU A 64 4.19 -5.77 4.00
CA LEU A 64 4.90 -4.94 4.99
C LEU A 64 6.13 -5.65 5.56
N CYS A 65 6.04 -6.96 5.80
CA CYS A 65 7.21 -7.76 6.20
C CYS A 65 8.27 -7.78 5.09
N GLU A 66 7.87 -7.95 3.82
CA GLU A 66 8.75 -7.90 2.65
C GLU A 66 9.43 -6.53 2.47
N LYS A 67 8.78 -5.46 2.95
CA LYS A 67 9.36 -4.11 3.04
C LYS A 67 10.34 -3.93 4.21
N GLY A 68 10.53 -4.96 5.04
CA GLY A 68 11.49 -4.94 6.14
C GLY A 68 10.96 -4.33 7.44
N TYR A 69 9.65 -4.37 7.67
CA TYR A 69 9.06 -3.99 8.95
C TYR A 69 8.79 -5.21 9.83
N TYR A 70 8.88 -5.02 11.15
CA TYR A 70 8.27 -5.94 12.09
C TYR A 70 6.76 -5.66 12.13
N VAL A 71 5.95 -6.63 11.73
CA VAL A 71 4.49 -6.46 11.67
C VAL A 71 3.83 -7.34 12.71
N TYR A 72 3.02 -6.74 13.59
CA TYR A 72 2.23 -7.51 14.53
C TYR A 72 1.22 -8.38 13.79
N SER A 73 0.98 -9.60 14.31
CA SER A 73 0.00 -10.50 13.71
C SER A 73 -1.38 -9.83 13.65
N PRO A 74 -2.01 -9.71 12.47
CA PRO A 74 -3.35 -9.15 12.35
C PRO A 74 -4.37 -9.86 13.22
N MET A 75 -4.24 -11.18 13.40
CA MET A 75 -5.12 -11.96 14.25
C MET A 75 -5.00 -11.53 15.72
N MET A 76 -3.77 -11.37 16.22
CA MET A 76 -3.51 -10.93 17.59
C MET A 76 -4.02 -9.50 17.82
N THR A 77 -3.77 -8.58 16.90
CA THR A 77 -4.27 -7.21 17.00
C THR A 77 -5.81 -7.17 16.97
N MET A 78 -6.43 -8.00 16.13
CA MET A 78 -7.89 -8.12 16.08
C MET A 78 -8.48 -8.59 17.42
N GLU A 79 -7.92 -9.65 18.01
CA GLU A 79 -8.37 -10.18 19.32
C GLU A 79 -8.23 -9.13 20.42
N MET A 80 -7.14 -8.36 20.42
CA MET A 80 -6.96 -7.28 21.38
C MET A 80 -8.00 -6.17 21.21
N PHE A 81 -8.29 -5.75 19.97
CA PHE A 81 -9.34 -4.76 19.71
C PHE A 81 -10.73 -5.27 20.14
N GLN A 82 -11.02 -6.54 19.87
CA GLN A 82 -12.30 -7.15 20.27
C GLN A 82 -12.44 -7.21 21.79
N ALA A 83 -11.36 -7.54 22.50
CA ALA A 83 -11.36 -7.57 23.97
C ALA A 83 -11.68 -6.19 24.58
N GLU A 84 -11.23 -5.10 23.92
CA GLU A 84 -11.51 -3.72 24.32
C GLU A 84 -12.83 -3.17 23.72
N SER A 85 -13.65 -4.02 23.10
CA SER A 85 -14.88 -3.62 22.38
C SER A 85 -14.65 -2.61 21.26
N ALA A 86 -13.44 -2.56 20.72
CA ALA A 86 -13.01 -1.66 19.66
C ALA A 86 -13.06 -2.37 18.30
N TYR A 87 -14.27 -2.59 17.78
CA TYR A 87 -14.47 -3.36 16.56
C TYR A 87 -14.14 -2.58 15.28
N ASP A 88 -14.16 -1.25 15.36
CA ASP A 88 -13.96 -0.37 14.21
C ASP A 88 -12.73 0.53 14.36
N ALA A 89 -11.84 0.46 13.38
CA ALA A 89 -10.62 1.27 13.34
C ALA A 89 -10.90 2.76 13.05
N GLU A 90 -12.11 3.12 12.62
CA GLU A 90 -12.50 4.49 12.29
C GLU A 90 -12.28 5.45 13.46
N GLN A 91 -12.60 5.02 14.68
CA GLN A 91 -12.42 5.83 15.87
C GLN A 91 -10.96 6.18 16.19
N PHE A 92 -9.99 5.43 15.62
CA PHE A 92 -8.57 5.63 15.89
C PHE A 92 -7.85 6.45 14.82
N ILE A 93 -8.50 6.71 13.68
CA ILE A 93 -7.84 7.40 12.56
C ILE A 93 -7.33 8.78 12.95
N GLU A 94 -8.09 9.52 13.78
CA GLU A 94 -7.73 10.86 14.26
C GLU A 94 -7.42 10.87 15.77
N ALA A 95 -7.55 9.72 16.45
CA ALA A 95 -7.31 9.63 17.87
C ALA A 95 -5.83 9.63 18.25
N ASP A 96 -5.55 9.76 19.54
CA ASP A 96 -4.24 9.51 20.12
C ASP A 96 -3.91 8.01 20.01
N LEU A 97 -2.76 7.71 19.40
CA LEU A 97 -2.28 6.34 19.21
C LEU A 97 -1.25 5.90 20.26
N SER A 98 -0.98 6.74 21.26
CA SER A 98 -0.05 6.40 22.34
C SER A 98 -0.39 5.11 23.11
N PRO A 99 -1.67 4.71 23.28
CA PRO A 99 -2.00 3.41 23.87
C PRO A 99 -1.41 2.22 23.12
N PHE A 100 -1.35 2.27 21.77
CA PHE A 100 -0.75 1.19 20.97
C PHE A 100 0.76 1.09 21.20
N ARG A 101 1.42 2.22 21.43
CA ARG A 101 2.83 2.23 21.81
C ARG A 101 3.04 1.67 23.21
N ASN A 102 2.23 2.08 24.16
CA ASN A 102 2.40 1.72 25.57
C ASN A 102 2.08 0.24 25.83
N VAL A 103 1.09 -0.32 25.15
CA VAL A 103 0.63 -1.71 25.36
C VAL A 103 1.34 -2.68 24.45
N LEU A 104 1.47 -2.35 23.15
CA LEU A 104 2.04 -3.25 22.15
C LEU A 104 3.52 -2.97 21.88
N GLY A 105 4.03 -1.77 22.19
CA GLY A 105 5.34 -1.32 21.74
C GLY A 105 5.37 -1.01 20.23
N ALA A 106 4.22 -0.82 19.59
CA ALA A 106 4.15 -0.50 18.17
C ALA A 106 4.64 0.93 17.91
N ASP A 107 5.52 1.11 16.91
CA ASP A 107 6.02 2.43 16.52
C ASP A 107 5.03 3.17 15.62
N ALA A 108 4.27 2.42 14.82
CA ALA A 108 3.28 2.98 13.90
C ALA A 108 2.04 2.09 13.79
N ALA A 109 0.92 2.70 13.40
CA ALA A 109 -0.33 2.02 13.08
C ALA A 109 -0.69 2.23 11.61
N MET A 110 -0.97 1.13 10.89
CA MET A 110 -1.36 1.14 9.48
C MET A 110 -2.87 1.03 9.36
N PHE A 111 -3.49 2.08 8.85
CA PHE A 111 -4.91 2.12 8.52
C PHE A 111 -5.11 1.81 7.04
N THR A 112 -6.15 1.04 6.75
CA THR A 112 -6.60 0.73 5.39
C THR A 112 -8.04 1.17 5.24
N ILE A 113 -8.32 2.02 4.24
CA ILE A 113 -9.68 2.45 3.92
C ILE A 113 -10.03 1.89 2.55
N ILE A 114 -11.08 1.06 2.48
CA ILE A 114 -11.57 0.46 1.24
C ILE A 114 -12.69 1.35 0.72
N LYS A 115 -12.39 2.15 -0.30
CA LYS A 115 -13.31 3.14 -0.89
C LYS A 115 -14.22 2.55 -1.96
N SER A 116 -13.73 1.54 -2.68
CA SER A 116 -14.52 0.85 -3.70
C SER A 116 -14.04 -0.58 -3.92
N TRP A 117 -15.00 -1.45 -4.25
CA TRP A 117 -14.76 -2.83 -4.63
C TRP A 117 -15.75 -3.21 -5.71
N LYS A 118 -15.30 -3.28 -6.96
CA LYS A 118 -16.16 -3.50 -8.12
C LYS A 118 -15.63 -4.62 -8.99
N ARG A 119 -16.44 -5.63 -9.24
CA ARG A 119 -16.14 -6.68 -10.22
C ARG A 119 -16.77 -6.33 -11.56
N SER A 120 -16.01 -6.42 -12.63
CA SER A 120 -16.55 -6.31 -13.98
C SER A 120 -17.46 -7.51 -14.29
N LYS A 121 -18.61 -7.24 -14.87
CA LYS A 121 -19.52 -8.29 -15.35
C LYS A 121 -19.02 -8.96 -16.63
N ILE A 122 -18.12 -8.29 -17.35
CA ILE A 122 -17.54 -8.73 -18.62
C ILE A 122 -16.03 -8.61 -18.50
N GLY A 123 -15.27 -9.70 -18.72
CA GLY A 123 -13.81 -9.64 -18.81
C GLY A 123 -13.01 -9.96 -17.55
N GLY A 124 -13.65 -10.43 -16.45
CA GLY A 124 -12.90 -11.00 -15.31
C GLY A 124 -11.99 -10.02 -14.55
N SER A 125 -12.19 -8.71 -14.62
CA SER A 125 -11.41 -7.75 -13.86
C SER A 125 -12.07 -7.34 -12.55
N LEU A 126 -11.26 -7.08 -11.52
CA LEU A 126 -11.68 -6.53 -10.24
C LEU A 126 -11.00 -5.17 -10.04
N THR A 127 -11.80 -4.13 -9.77
CA THR A 127 -11.28 -2.80 -9.47
C THR A 127 -11.52 -2.49 -8.00
N ALA A 128 -10.43 -2.22 -7.27
CA ALA A 128 -10.45 -1.81 -5.87
C ALA A 128 -9.88 -0.41 -5.70
N GLY A 129 -10.58 0.44 -4.96
CA GLY A 129 -10.08 1.72 -4.47
C GLY A 129 -9.68 1.56 -3.02
N VAL A 130 -8.40 1.80 -2.70
CA VAL A 130 -7.87 1.65 -1.37
C VAL A 130 -6.98 2.83 -1.01
N GLU A 131 -7.01 3.20 0.26
CA GLU A 131 -6.14 4.22 0.85
C GLU A 131 -5.41 3.60 2.03
N TYR A 132 -4.11 3.86 2.10
CA TYR A 132 -3.24 3.44 3.20
C TYR A 132 -2.69 4.66 3.91
N ILE A 133 -2.85 4.69 5.22
CA ILE A 133 -2.36 5.76 6.09
C ILE A 133 -1.54 5.11 7.21
N LEU A 134 -0.25 5.39 7.26
CA LEU A 134 0.61 4.99 8.37
C LEU A 134 0.78 6.17 9.31
N ARG A 135 0.38 6.03 10.56
CA ARG A 135 0.52 7.07 11.58
C ARG A 135 1.49 6.64 12.67
N SER A 136 2.30 7.59 13.12
CA SER A 136 3.17 7.41 14.27
C SER A 136 2.36 7.23 15.55
N THR A 137 2.69 6.25 16.36
CA THR A 137 2.11 6.07 17.70
C THR A 137 2.79 6.99 18.73
N LYS A 138 3.93 7.58 18.36
CA LYS A 138 4.70 8.50 19.19
C LYS A 138 4.23 9.96 19.06
N THR A 139 4.07 10.41 17.81
CA THR A 139 3.78 11.81 17.50
C THR A 139 2.36 12.04 17.00
N GLY A 140 1.65 10.96 16.58
CA GLY A 140 0.36 11.04 15.91
C GLY A 140 0.44 11.52 14.45
N GLU A 141 1.64 11.89 13.97
CA GLU A 141 1.83 12.39 12.61
C GLU A 141 1.64 11.29 11.55
N THR A 142 1.21 11.70 10.37
CA THR A 142 1.16 10.80 9.22
C THR A 142 2.56 10.62 8.66
N LEU A 143 3.05 9.39 8.70
CA LEU A 143 4.35 8.98 8.18
C LEU A 143 4.30 8.64 6.69
N TYR A 144 3.24 7.95 6.27
CA TYR A 144 3.01 7.54 4.89
C TYR A 144 1.53 7.65 4.56
N HIS A 145 1.21 8.16 3.38
CA HIS A 145 -0.15 8.24 2.87
C HIS A 145 -0.17 8.04 1.37
N ARG A 146 -0.98 7.09 0.92
CA ARG A 146 -1.19 6.85 -0.50
C ARG A 146 -2.54 6.22 -0.78
N GLU A 147 -3.15 6.65 -1.89
CA GLU A 147 -4.42 6.13 -2.39
C GLU A 147 -4.24 5.51 -3.76
N GLY A 148 -4.96 4.43 -4.05
CA GLY A 148 -4.94 3.79 -5.36
C GLY A 148 -6.30 3.30 -5.81
N LEU A 149 -6.60 3.51 -7.08
CA LEU A 149 -7.68 2.83 -7.80
C LEU A 149 -7.06 1.82 -8.74
N ILE A 150 -7.01 0.56 -8.31
CA ILE A 150 -6.29 -0.51 -8.98
C ILE A 150 -7.29 -1.46 -9.63
N SER A 151 -7.17 -1.64 -10.93
CA SER A 151 -7.89 -2.65 -11.69
C SER A 151 -6.98 -3.87 -11.86
N VAL A 152 -7.38 -5.00 -11.29
CA VAL A 152 -6.65 -6.26 -11.42
C VAL A 152 -7.35 -7.11 -12.46
N ASP A 153 -6.64 -7.49 -13.50
CA ASP A 153 -7.12 -8.44 -14.50
C ASP A 153 -6.99 -9.86 -13.91
N THR A 154 -8.12 -10.47 -13.60
CA THR A 154 -8.20 -11.84 -13.06
C THR A 154 -8.43 -12.87 -14.16
N SER A 155 -8.54 -12.45 -15.44
CA SER A 155 -8.79 -13.34 -16.57
C SER A 155 -7.53 -14.03 -17.09
N VAL A 156 -6.34 -13.57 -16.73
CA VAL A 156 -5.07 -14.10 -17.24
C VAL A 156 -4.43 -15.01 -16.21
N HIS A 157 -4.50 -16.29 -16.43
CA HIS A 157 -3.62 -17.25 -15.80
C HIS A 157 -2.21 -17.08 -16.37
N SER A 158 -1.29 -16.64 -15.51
CA SER A 158 0.15 -16.83 -15.54
C SER A 158 0.90 -16.85 -16.87
N GLY A 159 2.02 -16.20 -16.85
CA GLY A 159 3.04 -16.20 -17.89
C GLY A 159 3.98 -14.99 -17.77
N ALA A 160 3.76 -14.11 -16.83
CA ALA A 160 4.63 -12.96 -16.63
C ALA A 160 5.82 -13.34 -15.74
N GLY A 161 6.95 -13.66 -16.37
CA GLY A 161 8.24 -13.74 -15.69
C GLY A 161 8.63 -12.37 -15.14
N GLY A 162 9.11 -12.33 -13.89
CA GLY A 162 9.58 -11.14 -13.21
C GLY A 162 9.35 -11.26 -11.70
N LEU A 163 9.93 -10.35 -10.93
CA LEU A 163 9.85 -10.33 -9.47
C LEU A 163 8.39 -10.37 -8.96
N PHE A 164 7.46 -9.80 -9.72
CA PHE A 164 6.03 -9.86 -9.45
C PHE A 164 5.36 -11.19 -9.88
N GLY A 165 5.90 -11.89 -10.88
CA GLY A 165 5.40 -13.19 -11.35
C GLY A 165 5.65 -14.30 -10.34
N ALA A 166 6.81 -14.35 -9.72
CA ALA A 166 7.18 -15.37 -8.74
C ALA A 166 6.28 -15.36 -7.48
N LEU A 167 5.81 -14.18 -7.07
CA LEU A 167 4.87 -14.06 -5.93
C LEU A 167 3.44 -14.48 -6.30
N VAL A 168 3.09 -14.44 -7.58
CA VAL A 168 1.77 -14.87 -8.10
C VAL A 168 1.74 -16.37 -8.31
N ASP A 169 2.84 -16.98 -8.77
CA ASP A 169 2.92 -18.42 -9.05
C ASP A 169 2.80 -19.29 -7.79
N ILE A 170 3.22 -18.78 -6.61
CA ILE A 170 3.02 -19.48 -5.34
C ILE A 170 1.52 -19.57 -4.97
N ALA A 171 0.73 -18.58 -5.38
CA ALA A 171 -0.71 -18.58 -5.14
C ALA A 171 -1.51 -19.31 -6.25
N ALA A 172 -0.96 -19.43 -7.46
CA ALA A 172 -1.64 -20.03 -8.61
C ALA A 172 -1.68 -21.56 -8.55
N THR A 173 -0.83 -22.21 -7.76
CA THR A 173 -0.83 -23.66 -7.56
C THR A 173 -1.88 -24.16 -6.58
N ALA A 174 -2.57 -23.27 -5.86
CA ALA A 174 -3.59 -23.64 -4.88
C ALA A 174 -4.97 -23.10 -5.28
N ILE A 175 -5.75 -23.96 -5.92
CA ILE A 175 -7.22 -23.94 -5.96
C ILE A 175 -7.90 -22.78 -6.71
N ASN A 176 -8.43 -23.07 -7.88
CA ASN A 176 -9.39 -22.32 -8.70
C ASN A 176 -10.72 -22.07 -7.95
N THR A 177 -10.77 -21.17 -6.99
CA THR A 177 -12.02 -20.72 -6.37
C THR A 177 -12.19 -19.21 -6.55
N ALA A 178 -13.43 -18.76 -6.71
CA ALA A 178 -13.77 -17.33 -6.83
C ALA A 178 -13.29 -16.48 -5.63
N ALA A 179 -13.00 -17.11 -4.48
CA ALA A 179 -12.41 -16.49 -3.30
C ALA A 179 -10.91 -16.26 -3.46
N THR A 180 -10.18 -17.18 -4.07
CA THR A 180 -8.73 -17.06 -4.33
C THR A 180 -8.44 -15.87 -5.23
N ASP A 181 -9.23 -15.64 -6.27
CA ASP A 181 -9.08 -14.48 -7.16
C ASP A 181 -9.21 -13.15 -6.41
N LYS A 182 -10.09 -13.07 -5.41
CA LYS A 182 -10.32 -11.86 -4.62
C LYS A 182 -9.16 -11.57 -3.65
N VAL A 183 -8.61 -12.59 -3.00
CA VAL A 183 -7.42 -12.46 -2.12
C VAL A 183 -6.20 -12.04 -2.95
N VAL A 184 -5.99 -12.67 -4.11
CA VAL A 184 -4.91 -12.31 -5.04
C VAL A 184 -5.06 -10.87 -5.51
N ALA A 185 -6.28 -10.44 -5.83
CA ALA A 185 -6.54 -9.06 -6.22
C ALA A 185 -6.25 -8.07 -5.08
N GLY A 186 -6.67 -8.36 -3.85
CA GLY A 186 -6.34 -7.57 -2.67
C GLY A 186 -4.82 -7.44 -2.47
N ARG A 187 -4.08 -8.55 -2.57
CA ARG A 187 -2.62 -8.56 -2.45
C ARG A 187 -1.94 -7.75 -3.55
N LYS A 188 -2.35 -7.90 -4.81
CA LYS A 188 -1.82 -7.11 -5.93
C LYS A 188 -2.08 -5.61 -5.72
N CYS A 189 -3.28 -5.23 -5.28
CA CYS A 189 -3.59 -3.85 -4.94
C CYS A 189 -2.65 -3.32 -3.86
N THR A 190 -2.48 -4.06 -2.77
CA THR A 190 -1.60 -3.69 -1.66
C THR A 190 -0.15 -3.51 -2.12
N LEU A 191 0.41 -4.49 -2.82
CA LEU A 191 1.79 -4.45 -3.33
C LEU A 191 2.01 -3.25 -4.25
N PHE A 192 1.03 -2.94 -5.10
CA PHE A 192 1.16 -1.84 -6.04
C PHE A 192 1.05 -0.48 -5.34
N VAL A 193 0.09 -0.31 -4.45
CA VAL A 193 -0.09 0.97 -3.73
C VAL A 193 1.08 1.23 -2.78
N LEU A 194 1.59 0.20 -2.09
CA LEU A 194 2.75 0.33 -1.19
C LEU A 194 4.10 0.26 -1.90
N SER A 195 4.15 0.24 -3.23
CA SER A 195 5.39 0.02 -3.99
C SER A 195 6.51 1.01 -3.69
N ASP A 196 6.19 2.28 -3.42
CA ASP A 196 7.15 3.35 -3.13
C ASP A 196 7.34 3.64 -1.63
N MET A 197 6.65 2.89 -0.76
CA MET A 197 6.86 3.00 0.68
C MET A 197 8.33 2.76 1.03
N PRO A 198 8.99 3.65 1.82
CA PRO A 198 10.36 3.44 2.26
C PRO A 198 10.55 2.09 2.93
N GLU A 199 11.74 1.52 2.80
CA GLU A 199 12.02 0.23 3.44
C GLU A 199 12.28 0.39 4.94
N GLY A 200 11.74 -0.54 5.73
CA GLY A 200 11.98 -0.64 7.16
C GLY A 200 13.35 -1.23 7.47
N LYS A 201 13.70 -1.28 8.75
CA LYS A 201 15.04 -1.64 9.26
C LYS A 201 15.57 -3.00 8.77
N TYR A 202 14.69 -3.95 8.50
CA TYR A 202 15.07 -5.29 8.02
C TYR A 202 15.08 -5.39 6.49
N GLY A 203 14.75 -4.30 5.78
CA GLY A 203 14.81 -4.23 4.32
C GLY A 203 16.24 -4.00 3.81
N THR A 204 16.52 -4.51 2.62
CA THR A 204 17.87 -4.44 2.01
C THR A 204 18.28 -3.02 1.62
N LYS A 205 17.30 -2.15 1.42
CA LYS A 205 17.49 -0.73 1.04
C LYS A 205 17.20 0.24 2.16
N PHE A 206 17.12 -0.23 3.41
CA PHE A 206 16.92 0.65 4.56
C PHE A 206 17.92 1.81 4.53
N ASP A 207 17.43 3.05 4.68
CA ASP A 207 18.21 4.30 4.61
C ASP A 207 18.99 4.51 3.29
N LYS A 208 18.77 3.68 2.25
CA LYS A 208 19.46 3.78 0.95
C LYS A 208 18.50 4.11 -0.19
N ASP A 209 17.20 4.16 0.09
CA ASP A 209 16.15 4.40 -0.91
C ASP A 209 15.65 5.85 -0.92
N GLN A 210 16.29 6.74 -0.18
CA GLN A 210 15.91 8.17 -0.02
C GLN A 210 15.84 8.91 -1.35
N THR A 211 16.78 8.63 -2.27
CA THR A 211 16.88 9.27 -3.59
C THR A 211 16.04 8.59 -4.67
N LEU A 212 15.45 7.43 -4.36
CA LEU A 212 14.56 6.76 -5.30
C LEU A 212 13.30 7.58 -5.54
N PRO A 213 12.72 7.51 -6.75
CA PRO A 213 11.49 8.21 -7.05
C PRO A 213 10.35 7.79 -6.12
N ALA A 214 9.62 8.76 -5.61
CA ALA A 214 8.32 8.53 -5.01
C ALA A 214 7.25 8.44 -6.10
N GLY A 215 6.23 7.65 -5.85
CA GLY A 215 5.04 7.63 -6.67
C GLY A 215 4.12 8.83 -6.39
N LYS A 216 3.11 8.99 -7.22
CA LYS A 216 2.03 9.96 -6.95
C LYS A 216 1.26 9.51 -5.69
N SER A 217 0.75 10.48 -4.93
CA SER A 217 -0.12 10.22 -3.77
C SER A 217 -1.41 9.50 -4.15
N TYR A 218 -1.93 9.75 -5.35
CA TYR A 218 -3.05 9.02 -5.96
C TYR A 218 -2.59 8.29 -7.21
N ILE A 219 -2.90 6.98 -7.27
CA ILE A 219 -2.54 6.10 -8.39
C ILE A 219 -3.79 5.53 -9.02
N LYS A 220 -3.82 5.55 -10.35
CA LYS A 220 -4.78 4.78 -11.13
C LYS A 220 -4.01 3.87 -12.07
N ALA A 221 -4.15 2.56 -11.90
CA ALA A 221 -3.40 1.59 -12.68
C ALA A 221 -4.21 0.31 -12.96
N THR A 222 -3.83 -0.38 -14.02
CA THR A 222 -4.27 -1.75 -14.30
C THR A 222 -3.08 -2.68 -14.11
N VAL A 223 -3.26 -3.69 -13.27
CA VAL A 223 -2.25 -4.71 -12.93
C VAL A 223 -2.71 -6.05 -13.50
N LYS A 224 -1.83 -6.71 -14.21
CA LYS A 224 -2.08 -8.05 -14.77
C LYS A 224 -1.57 -9.14 -13.84
#